data_919e9b0c09188fdea8f64f5adb661905
#
_entry.id   919e9b0c09188fdea8f64f5adb661905
#
_cell.length_a   1.000
_cell.length_b   1.000
_cell.length_c   1.000
_cell.angle_alpha   90.00
_cell.angle_beta   90.00
_cell.angle_gamma   90.00
#
_symmetry.space_group_name_H-M   'P 1'
#
loop_
_entity.id
_entity.type
_entity.pdbx_description
1 polymer ?
#
loop_
_entity_poly.entity_id
_entity_poly.type
_entity_poly.pdbx_seq_one_letter_code
_entity_poly.pdbx_strand_id
1 'polypeptide(L)'
;MTTFNENYSKMQIFRNISKKFMALALIVVGLAASGCIFMRGGYSFSGASIPDAAKTFSVAYFPNNAPMVSPTLSTMLTEALRDKFLRQTKLQMVNEDGDFAFEGEITGYSSTTASVSSDNYAQLNRLTITVRVEFTNKIDPNASFSQTFSQFADYDSQQLLTDIQSDLDQEIVDQIVTDIFMASAANW
;
A
#
# COMPACT_ATOMS: atom_id res chain seq x y z
N MET A 1 -81.45 4.26 -19.44
CA MET A 1 -80.79 2.93 -19.24
C MET A 1 -79.31 2.90 -19.64
N THR A 2 -78.68 4.07 -19.85
CA THR A 2 -77.29 4.18 -20.37
C THR A 2 -76.21 4.52 -19.36
N THR A 3 -76.55 4.99 -18.20
CA THR A 3 -75.56 5.43 -17.18
C THR A 3 -75.00 4.28 -16.31
N PHE A 4 -75.64 3.13 -16.27
CA PHE A 4 -75.22 1.98 -15.44
C PHE A 4 -74.07 1.19 -16.07
N ASN A 5 -73.98 1.18 -17.38
CA ASN A 5 -72.97 0.42 -18.13
C ASN A 5 -71.61 1.12 -18.18
N GLU A 6 -71.56 2.45 -18.08
CA GLU A 6 -70.32 3.25 -18.09
C GLU A 6 -69.54 3.12 -16.80
N ASN A 7 -70.24 3.00 -15.67
CA ASN A 7 -69.58 2.83 -14.36
C ASN A 7 -68.96 1.42 -14.16
N TYR A 8 -69.57 0.41 -14.76
CA TYR A 8 -68.97 -0.96 -14.75
C TYR A 8 -67.72 -1.04 -15.60
N SER A 9 -67.68 -0.38 -16.72
CA SER A 9 -66.52 -0.33 -17.60
C SER A 9 -65.34 0.41 -16.94
N LYS A 10 -65.57 1.54 -16.29
CA LYS A 10 -64.57 2.31 -15.54
C LYS A 10 -64.01 1.52 -14.36
N MET A 11 -64.84 0.77 -13.61
CA MET A 11 -64.42 -0.03 -12.49
C MET A 11 -63.55 -1.23 -12.88
N GLN A 12 -63.82 -1.84 -14.05
CA GLN A 12 -62.97 -2.94 -14.60
C GLN A 12 -61.61 -2.41 -15.08
N ILE A 13 -61.61 -1.22 -15.68
CA ILE A 13 -60.33 -0.56 -16.12
C ILE A 13 -59.46 -0.21 -14.91
N PHE A 14 -60.05 0.37 -13.85
CA PHE A 14 -59.31 0.68 -12.62
C PHE A 14 -58.75 -0.58 -11.94
N ARG A 15 -59.51 -1.68 -11.90
CA ARG A 15 -59.04 -2.95 -11.30
C ARG A 15 -57.93 -3.60 -12.11
N ASN A 16 -57.93 -3.48 -13.41
CA ASN A 16 -56.86 -3.99 -14.29
C ASN A 16 -55.59 -3.14 -14.25
N ILE A 17 -55.73 -1.82 -14.09
CA ILE A 17 -54.63 -0.87 -13.90
C ILE A 17 -53.94 -1.16 -12.55
N SER A 18 -54.72 -1.31 -11.48
CA SER A 18 -54.20 -1.65 -10.13
C SER A 18 -53.45 -2.97 -10.10
N LYS A 19 -53.92 -4.02 -10.80
CA LYS A 19 -53.21 -5.31 -10.91
C LYS A 19 -51.89 -5.20 -11.68
N LYS A 20 -51.87 -4.39 -12.76
CA LYS A 20 -50.65 -4.17 -13.53
C LYS A 20 -49.62 -3.35 -12.74
N PHE A 21 -50.06 -2.34 -11.97
CA PHE A 21 -49.18 -1.57 -11.08
C PHE A 21 -48.62 -2.44 -9.93
N MET A 22 -49.43 -3.33 -9.36
CA MET A 22 -48.99 -4.24 -8.31
C MET A 22 -48.01 -5.29 -8.83
N ALA A 23 -48.22 -5.80 -10.05
CA ALA A 23 -47.28 -6.69 -10.72
C ALA A 23 -45.93 -5.99 -11.05
N LEU A 24 -45.99 -4.74 -11.50
CA LEU A 24 -44.75 -3.96 -11.78
C LEU A 24 -43.98 -3.64 -10.49
N ALA A 25 -44.68 -3.31 -9.40
CA ALA A 25 -44.07 -3.07 -8.10
C ALA A 25 -43.36 -4.34 -7.55
N LEU A 26 -43.97 -5.52 -7.71
CA LEU A 26 -43.38 -6.81 -7.30
C LEU A 26 -42.13 -7.15 -8.12
N ILE A 27 -42.10 -6.81 -9.42
CA ILE A 27 -40.91 -7.00 -10.28
C ILE A 27 -39.77 -6.07 -9.84
N VAL A 28 -40.07 -4.81 -9.52
CA VAL A 28 -39.06 -3.84 -9.06
C VAL A 28 -38.49 -4.25 -7.69
N VAL A 29 -39.30 -4.73 -6.76
CA VAL A 29 -38.86 -5.26 -5.45
C VAL A 29 -38.00 -6.53 -5.63
N GLY A 30 -38.39 -7.41 -6.56
CA GLY A 30 -37.59 -8.61 -6.88
C GLY A 30 -36.21 -8.31 -7.47
N LEU A 31 -36.11 -7.27 -8.32
CA LEU A 31 -34.84 -6.80 -8.88
C LEU A 31 -33.95 -6.11 -7.84
N ALA A 32 -34.56 -5.40 -6.86
CA ALA A 32 -33.80 -4.78 -5.78
C ALA A 32 -33.25 -5.80 -4.77
N ALA A 33 -33.92 -6.94 -4.56
CA ALA A 33 -33.47 -8.01 -3.67
C ALA A 33 -32.30 -8.84 -4.28
N SER A 34 -32.13 -8.85 -5.60
CA SER A 34 -31.06 -9.58 -6.29
C SER A 34 -29.71 -8.87 -6.28
N GLY A 35 -29.67 -7.59 -5.87
CA GLY A 35 -28.46 -6.75 -5.90
C GLY A 35 -27.47 -6.98 -4.76
N CYS A 36 -27.81 -7.75 -3.72
CA CYS A 36 -26.97 -7.88 -2.52
C CYS A 36 -26.03 -9.09 -2.46
N ILE A 37 -25.97 -9.94 -3.49
CA ILE A 37 -25.17 -11.18 -3.42
C ILE A 37 -23.79 -11.05 -4.14
N PHE A 38 -23.53 -9.96 -4.90
CA PHE A 38 -22.33 -9.88 -5.73
C PHE A 38 -21.18 -9.02 -5.19
N MET A 39 -21.21 -8.60 -3.91
CA MET A 39 -20.11 -7.84 -3.31
C MET A 39 -19.39 -8.62 -2.18
N ARG A 40 -18.96 -9.83 -2.47
CA ARG A 40 -18.03 -10.59 -1.61
C ARG A 40 -16.61 -10.63 -2.19
N GLY A 41 -16.27 -9.65 -3.00
CA GLY A 41 -14.90 -9.33 -3.35
C GLY A 41 -14.47 -8.16 -2.46
N GLY A 42 -13.79 -8.44 -1.36
CA GLY A 42 -13.15 -7.39 -0.57
C GLY A 42 -12.08 -6.74 -1.43
N TYR A 43 -12.33 -5.54 -1.92
CA TYR A 43 -11.27 -4.69 -2.45
C TYR A 43 -10.35 -4.36 -1.28
N SER A 44 -9.19 -5.02 -1.21
CA SER A 44 -8.12 -4.61 -0.33
C SER A 44 -7.49 -3.35 -0.92
N PHE A 45 -7.70 -2.20 -0.28
CA PHE A 45 -7.09 -0.92 -0.64
C PHE A 45 -5.58 -0.87 -0.32
N SER A 46 -4.98 -1.99 0.11
CA SER A 46 -3.57 -2.03 0.52
C SER A 46 -2.58 -2.01 -0.66
N GLY A 47 -3.03 -2.06 -1.91
CA GLY A 47 -2.13 -2.11 -3.08
C GLY A 47 -1.25 -3.38 -3.15
N ALA A 48 -1.33 -4.25 -2.15
CA ALA A 48 -0.59 -5.49 -2.11
C ALA A 48 -1.33 -6.60 -2.87
N SER A 49 -0.68 -7.19 -3.85
CA SER A 49 -1.17 -8.36 -4.60
C SER A 49 -0.40 -9.60 -4.16
N ILE A 50 -0.62 -10.02 -2.91
CA ILE A 50 0.08 -11.20 -2.34
C ILE A 50 -0.75 -12.45 -2.62
N PRO A 51 -0.13 -13.52 -3.16
CA PRO A 51 -0.82 -14.79 -3.38
C PRO A 51 -1.38 -15.36 -2.07
N ASP A 52 -2.58 -15.94 -2.12
CA ASP A 52 -3.22 -16.56 -0.95
C ASP A 52 -2.40 -17.72 -0.35
N ALA A 53 -1.45 -18.25 -1.09
CA ALA A 53 -0.53 -19.30 -0.64
C ALA A 53 0.51 -18.77 0.36
N ALA A 54 0.93 -17.49 0.24
CA ALA A 54 1.86 -16.87 1.19
C ALA A 54 1.14 -16.55 2.50
N LYS A 55 1.70 -17.00 3.61
CA LYS A 55 1.13 -16.83 4.95
C LYS A 55 2.05 -16.10 5.91
N THR A 56 3.34 -16.19 5.68
CA THR A 56 4.36 -15.72 6.62
C THR A 56 5.37 -14.81 5.94
N PHE A 57 5.99 -13.93 6.72
CA PHE A 57 7.16 -13.17 6.29
C PHE A 57 8.19 -13.08 7.43
N SER A 58 9.45 -12.93 7.05
CA SER A 58 10.55 -12.68 7.95
C SER A 58 11.41 -11.52 7.45
N VAL A 59 11.93 -10.73 8.39
CA VAL A 59 12.85 -9.62 8.11
C VAL A 59 14.05 -9.79 9.01
N ALA A 60 15.20 -10.11 8.42
CA ALA A 60 16.47 -10.16 9.13
C ALA A 60 16.91 -8.74 9.55
N TYR A 61 17.82 -8.66 10.51
CA TYR A 61 18.42 -7.38 10.87
C TYR A 61 19.30 -6.86 9.74
N PHE A 62 19.15 -5.59 9.37
CA PHE A 62 19.92 -4.92 8.32
C PHE A 62 21.14 -4.22 8.93
N PRO A 63 22.34 -4.81 8.89
CA PRO A 63 23.54 -4.16 9.41
C PRO A 63 23.91 -2.92 8.60
N ASN A 64 24.47 -1.92 9.28
CA ASN A 64 24.99 -0.72 8.63
C ASN A 64 26.49 -0.90 8.31
N ASN A 65 26.78 -1.13 7.04
CA ASN A 65 28.12 -1.27 6.49
C ASN A 65 28.55 -0.03 5.69
N ALA A 66 27.79 1.09 5.80
CA ALA A 66 28.15 2.35 5.18
C ALA A 66 29.41 2.97 5.82
N PRO A 67 30.21 3.73 5.04
CA PRO A 67 31.40 4.42 5.54
C PRO A 67 31.10 5.45 6.66
N MET A 68 29.97 6.13 6.57
CA MET A 68 29.43 7.01 7.61
C MET A 68 28.28 6.32 8.31
N VAL A 69 28.21 6.39 9.63
CA VAL A 69 27.29 5.58 10.43
C VAL A 69 26.29 6.47 11.16
N SER A 70 25.00 6.18 10.96
CA SER A 70 23.94 6.59 11.87
C SER A 70 23.65 5.44 12.83
N PRO A 71 23.79 5.62 14.16
CA PRO A 71 23.70 4.51 15.12
C PRO A 71 22.33 3.82 15.18
N THR A 72 21.25 4.55 14.85
CA THR A 72 19.87 4.08 14.95
C THR A 72 19.31 3.56 13.63
N LEU A 73 19.97 3.84 12.52
CA LEU A 73 19.45 3.60 11.18
C LEU A 73 19.14 2.11 10.90
N SER A 74 20.01 1.20 11.33
CA SER A 74 19.78 -0.25 11.16
C SER A 74 18.50 -0.72 11.85
N THR A 75 18.28 -0.29 13.07
CA THR A 75 17.07 -0.63 13.83
C THR A 75 15.86 0.03 13.20
N MET A 76 15.96 1.32 12.86
CA MET A 76 14.87 2.09 12.23
C MET A 76 14.42 1.44 10.93
N LEU A 77 15.32 1.10 10.02
CA LEU A 77 15.01 0.44 8.75
C LEU A 77 14.37 -0.93 8.96
N THR A 78 14.96 -1.75 9.84
CA THR A 78 14.46 -3.10 10.10
C THR A 78 13.04 -3.08 10.67
N GLU A 79 12.77 -2.23 11.66
CA GLU A 79 11.46 -2.12 12.29
C GLU A 79 10.44 -1.46 11.34
N ALA A 80 10.83 -0.44 10.57
CA ALA A 80 9.94 0.18 9.59
C ALA A 80 9.48 -0.81 8.51
N LEU A 81 10.38 -1.69 8.03
CA LEU A 81 10.05 -2.73 7.07
C LEU A 81 9.09 -3.78 7.66
N ARG A 82 9.35 -4.24 8.89
CA ARG A 82 8.45 -5.13 9.63
C ARG A 82 7.05 -4.54 9.79
N ASP A 83 6.99 -3.31 10.26
CA ASP A 83 5.76 -2.56 10.47
C ASP A 83 4.96 -2.37 9.19
N LYS A 84 5.63 -2.07 8.07
CA LYS A 84 4.98 -1.90 6.76
C LYS A 84 4.24 -3.17 6.35
N PHE A 85 4.89 -4.34 6.45
CA PHE A 85 4.29 -5.62 6.10
C PHE A 85 3.16 -6.01 7.07
N LEU A 86 3.34 -5.80 8.39
CA LEU A 86 2.30 -6.06 9.39
C LEU A 86 1.04 -5.22 9.16
N ARG A 87 1.19 -3.95 8.75
CA ARG A 87 0.05 -3.04 8.56
C ARG A 87 -0.64 -3.19 7.21
N GLN A 88 0.10 -3.55 6.16
CA GLN A 88 -0.43 -3.53 4.79
C GLN A 88 -0.70 -4.90 4.21
N THR A 89 -0.37 -5.97 4.92
CA THR A 89 -0.59 -7.35 4.46
C THR A 89 -1.33 -8.19 5.52
N LYS A 90 -1.73 -9.39 5.12
CA LYS A 90 -2.30 -10.40 6.04
C LYS A 90 -1.25 -11.42 6.48
N LEU A 91 0.02 -11.21 6.11
CA LEU A 91 1.09 -12.12 6.45
C LEU A 91 1.40 -12.06 7.96
N GLN A 92 1.73 -13.20 8.53
CA GLN A 92 2.18 -13.32 9.91
C GLN A 92 3.71 -13.22 9.96
N MET A 93 4.22 -12.38 10.87
CA MET A 93 5.67 -12.28 11.06
C MET A 93 6.19 -13.53 11.77
N VAL A 94 7.27 -14.08 11.23
CA VAL A 94 8.09 -15.13 11.86
C VAL A 94 9.54 -14.67 11.99
N ASN A 95 10.30 -15.27 12.90
CA ASN A 95 11.66 -14.81 13.15
C ASN A 95 12.59 -15.06 11.96
N GLU A 96 12.45 -16.23 11.32
CA GLU A 96 13.29 -16.69 10.22
C GLU A 96 12.44 -17.50 9.24
N ASP A 97 12.92 -17.61 8.01
CA ASP A 97 12.43 -18.61 7.05
C ASP A 97 10.95 -18.43 6.63
N GLY A 98 10.45 -17.19 6.65
CA GLY A 98 9.11 -16.85 6.14
C GLY A 98 8.91 -17.23 4.67
N ASP A 99 7.64 -17.27 4.20
CA ASP A 99 7.32 -17.44 2.78
C ASP A 99 7.88 -16.27 1.96
N PHE A 100 7.87 -15.08 2.55
CA PHE A 100 8.56 -13.89 2.09
C PHE A 100 9.69 -13.59 3.07
N ALA A 101 10.94 -13.72 2.64
CA ALA A 101 12.10 -13.44 3.48
C ALA A 101 12.88 -12.24 2.94
N PHE A 102 13.19 -11.31 3.83
CA PHE A 102 13.97 -10.10 3.54
C PHE A 102 15.26 -10.12 4.32
N GLU A 103 16.37 -10.02 3.58
CA GLU A 103 17.72 -9.88 4.10
C GLU A 103 18.43 -8.74 3.41
N GLY A 104 19.47 -8.20 3.98
CA GLY A 104 20.22 -7.14 3.32
C GLY A 104 21.11 -6.34 4.26
N GLU A 105 21.61 -5.24 3.75
CA GLU A 105 22.51 -4.35 4.46
C GLU A 105 22.40 -2.91 3.97
N ILE A 106 22.70 -1.95 4.82
CA ILE A 106 22.88 -0.55 4.46
C ILE A 106 24.31 -0.39 3.91
N THR A 107 24.40 -0.05 2.62
CA THR A 107 25.68 0.03 1.90
C THR A 107 26.16 1.47 1.71
N GLY A 108 25.26 2.46 1.85
CA GLY A 108 25.60 3.86 1.68
C GLY A 108 24.84 4.77 2.62
N TYR A 109 25.56 5.72 3.20
CA TYR A 109 25.06 6.84 3.97
C TYR A 109 25.98 8.02 3.72
N SER A 110 25.52 9.05 3.02
CA SER A 110 26.39 10.15 2.61
C SER A 110 25.62 11.47 2.54
N SER A 111 26.28 12.54 2.97
CA SER A 111 25.80 13.90 2.78
C SER A 111 26.68 14.63 1.78
N THR A 112 26.06 15.26 0.77
CA THR A 112 26.73 16.00 -0.28
C THR A 112 26.00 17.33 -0.55
N THR A 113 26.70 18.31 -1.15
CA THR A 113 26.03 19.55 -1.57
C THR A 113 25.15 19.25 -2.80
N ALA A 114 23.85 19.55 -2.69
CA ALA A 114 22.85 19.23 -3.72
C ALA A 114 22.74 20.32 -4.81
N SER A 115 22.77 21.58 -4.42
CA SER A 115 22.75 22.70 -5.38
C SER A 115 23.45 23.94 -4.85
N VAL A 116 24.11 24.64 -5.78
CA VAL A 116 24.64 25.99 -5.55
C VAL A 116 23.85 26.92 -6.47
N SER A 117 22.87 27.64 -5.92
CA SER A 117 22.17 28.65 -6.71
C SER A 117 23.05 29.88 -6.93
N SER A 118 23.10 30.37 -8.17
CA SER A 118 23.83 31.60 -8.53
C SER A 118 23.22 32.87 -7.95
N ASP A 119 22.00 32.81 -7.37
CA ASP A 119 21.21 33.94 -6.92
C ASP A 119 20.99 33.96 -5.41
N ASN A 120 22.04 33.82 -4.57
CA ASN A 120 21.99 34.01 -3.11
C ASN A 120 20.85 33.32 -2.35
N TYR A 121 20.21 32.29 -2.91
CA TYR A 121 19.19 31.46 -2.28
C TYR A 121 19.79 30.17 -1.77
N ALA A 122 19.30 29.71 -0.65
CA ALA A 122 19.75 28.61 0.19
C ALA A 122 20.53 27.51 -0.54
N GLN A 123 21.78 27.32 -0.13
CA GLN A 123 22.53 26.11 -0.47
C GLN A 123 21.88 24.93 0.22
N LEU A 124 21.57 23.88 -0.53
CA LEU A 124 21.00 22.65 0.03
C LEU A 124 22.08 21.57 0.06
N ASN A 125 22.10 20.85 1.13
CA ASN A 125 22.77 19.56 1.24
C ASN A 125 21.78 18.44 1.02
N ARG A 126 22.27 17.30 0.58
CA ARG A 126 21.50 16.07 0.32
C ARG A 126 22.05 14.94 1.15
N LEU A 127 21.22 14.38 2.02
CA LEU A 127 21.48 13.10 2.67
C LEU A 127 20.94 11.98 1.79
N THR A 128 21.78 11.01 1.46
CA THR A 128 21.41 9.82 0.67
C THR A 128 21.67 8.57 1.47
N ILE A 129 20.67 7.67 1.51
CA ILE A 129 20.78 6.34 2.10
C ILE A 129 20.63 5.31 0.98
N THR A 130 21.50 4.30 0.99
CA THR A 130 21.49 3.21 0.01
C THR A 130 21.45 1.87 0.76
N VAL A 131 20.52 1.02 0.35
CA VAL A 131 20.28 -0.29 0.98
C VAL A 131 20.29 -1.36 -0.10
N ARG A 132 21.06 -2.41 0.07
CA ARG A 132 20.96 -3.62 -0.74
C ARG A 132 19.99 -4.58 -0.05
N VAL A 133 19.02 -5.07 -0.79
CA VAL A 133 17.97 -5.97 -0.30
C VAL A 133 17.98 -7.24 -1.13
N GLU A 134 17.96 -8.37 -0.44
CA GLU A 134 17.71 -9.68 -1.00
C GLU A 134 16.32 -10.15 -0.53
N PHE A 135 15.43 -10.31 -1.48
CA PHE A 135 14.07 -10.78 -1.27
C PHE A 135 13.94 -12.20 -1.81
N THR A 136 13.58 -13.11 -0.95
CA THR A 136 13.28 -14.51 -1.32
C THR A 136 11.79 -14.76 -1.20
N ASN A 137 11.17 -15.19 -2.31
CA ASN A 137 9.79 -15.61 -2.36
C ASN A 137 9.73 -17.13 -2.57
N LYS A 138 9.29 -17.87 -1.55
CA LYS A 138 9.18 -19.33 -1.61
C LYS A 138 7.98 -19.82 -2.42
N ILE A 139 6.96 -18.96 -2.59
CA ILE A 139 5.74 -19.30 -3.34
C ILE A 139 5.99 -19.18 -4.83
N ASP A 140 6.68 -18.13 -5.26
CA ASP A 140 7.14 -17.93 -6.63
C ASP A 140 8.62 -17.53 -6.64
N PRO A 141 9.54 -18.48 -6.80
CA PRO A 141 10.96 -18.20 -6.83
C PRO A 141 11.39 -17.21 -7.93
N ASN A 142 10.62 -17.09 -9.02
CA ASN A 142 10.95 -16.15 -10.10
C ASN A 142 10.70 -14.68 -9.70
N ALA A 143 9.89 -14.45 -8.66
CA ALA A 143 9.66 -13.12 -8.10
C ALA A 143 10.72 -12.72 -7.06
N SER A 144 11.66 -13.61 -6.73
CA SER A 144 12.80 -13.27 -5.86
C SER A 144 13.76 -12.33 -6.57
N PHE A 145 14.36 -11.41 -5.82
CA PHE A 145 15.31 -10.44 -6.37
C PHE A 145 16.45 -10.10 -5.38
N SER A 146 17.55 -9.62 -5.93
CA SER A 146 18.58 -8.90 -5.18
C SER A 146 18.74 -7.51 -5.83
N GLN A 147 18.34 -6.46 -5.11
CA GLN A 147 18.27 -5.11 -5.64
C GLN A 147 18.78 -4.07 -4.65
N THR A 148 19.32 -2.97 -5.18
CA THR A 148 19.71 -1.80 -4.40
C THR A 148 18.64 -0.73 -4.50
N PHE A 149 18.22 -0.22 -3.35
CA PHE A 149 17.30 0.91 -3.20
C PHE A 149 18.09 2.11 -2.66
N SER A 150 17.85 3.27 -3.23
CA SER A 150 18.52 4.50 -2.80
C SER A 150 17.54 5.65 -2.84
N GLN A 151 17.41 6.33 -1.69
CA GLN A 151 16.55 7.49 -1.53
C GLN A 151 17.30 8.62 -0.83
N PHE A 152 16.78 9.83 -0.91
CA PHE A 152 17.45 11.00 -0.35
C PHE A 152 16.44 12.00 0.20
N ALA A 153 16.93 12.87 1.09
CA ALA A 153 16.25 14.08 1.53
C ALA A 153 17.22 15.27 1.46
N ASP A 154 16.69 16.41 1.02
CA ASP A 154 17.46 17.67 0.97
C ASP A 154 17.22 18.49 2.22
N TYR A 155 18.26 19.11 2.74
CA TYR A 155 18.18 19.95 3.93
C TYR A 155 19.01 21.24 3.80
N ASP A 156 18.68 22.24 4.59
CA ASP A 156 19.40 23.53 4.57
C ASP A 156 20.87 23.32 4.99
N SER A 157 21.81 23.81 4.18
CA SER A 157 23.25 23.71 4.44
C SER A 157 23.70 24.45 5.72
N GLN A 158 22.89 25.36 6.24
CA GLN A 158 23.13 26.07 7.51
C GLN A 158 22.76 25.21 8.74
N GLN A 159 22.00 24.13 8.55
CA GLN A 159 21.65 23.20 9.62
C GLN A 159 22.75 22.17 9.81
N LEU A 160 23.05 21.84 11.05
CA LEU A 160 23.94 20.75 11.37
C LEU A 160 23.19 19.41 11.16
N LEU A 161 23.77 18.53 10.38
CA LEU A 161 23.17 17.22 10.11
C LEU A 161 22.84 16.46 11.41
N THR A 162 23.71 16.58 12.42
CA THR A 162 23.51 15.93 13.73
C THR A 162 22.21 16.30 14.44
N ASP A 163 21.70 17.52 14.21
CA ASP A 163 20.51 18.03 14.89
C ASP A 163 19.22 17.54 14.25
N ILE A 164 19.26 17.24 12.94
CA ILE A 164 18.11 16.84 12.11
C ILE A 164 18.22 15.43 11.57
N GLN A 165 19.30 14.72 11.90
CA GLN A 165 19.64 13.40 11.36
C GLN A 165 18.51 12.39 11.53
N SER A 166 17.90 12.34 12.72
CA SER A 166 16.83 11.38 13.02
C SER A 166 15.60 11.58 12.14
N ASP A 167 15.24 12.85 11.90
CA ASP A 167 14.06 13.17 11.09
C ASP A 167 14.30 12.87 9.62
N LEU A 168 15.50 13.19 9.11
CA LEU A 168 15.91 12.86 7.74
C LEU A 168 16.03 11.36 7.52
N ASP A 169 16.62 10.64 8.48
CA ASP A 169 16.72 9.18 8.44
C ASP A 169 15.35 8.54 8.36
N GLN A 170 14.38 9.02 9.17
CA GLN A 170 13.00 8.52 9.15
C GLN A 170 12.33 8.78 7.80
N GLU A 171 12.44 10.00 7.27
CA GLU A 171 11.87 10.35 5.97
C GLU A 171 12.40 9.46 4.85
N ILE A 172 13.73 9.27 4.80
CA ILE A 172 14.37 8.46 3.75
C ILE A 172 14.05 6.97 3.92
N VAL A 173 14.05 6.46 5.16
CA VAL A 173 13.68 5.08 5.47
C VAL A 173 12.24 4.78 5.03
N ASP A 174 11.29 5.68 5.28
CA ASP A 174 9.89 5.50 4.87
C ASP A 174 9.74 5.39 3.34
N GLN A 175 10.56 6.14 2.59
CA GLN A 175 10.60 6.06 1.13
C GLN A 175 11.20 4.71 0.68
N ILE A 176 12.36 4.31 1.22
CA ILE A 176 13.03 3.04 0.90
C ILE A 176 12.12 1.84 1.21
N VAL A 177 11.49 1.84 2.38
CA VAL A 177 10.55 0.77 2.78
C VAL A 177 9.34 0.70 1.87
N THR A 178 8.86 1.85 1.38
CA THR A 178 7.79 1.89 0.39
C THR A 178 8.22 1.28 -0.93
N ASP A 179 9.42 1.59 -1.41
CA ASP A 179 9.97 1.03 -2.65
C ASP A 179 10.17 -0.49 -2.55
N ILE A 180 10.73 -0.97 -1.41
CA ILE A 180 10.88 -2.41 -1.15
C ILE A 180 9.52 -3.11 -1.15
N PHE A 181 8.54 -2.51 -0.48
CA PHE A 181 7.17 -3.04 -0.43
C PHE A 181 6.55 -3.12 -1.82
N MET A 182 6.67 -2.06 -2.61
CA MET A 182 6.15 -2.03 -3.99
C MET A 182 6.83 -3.06 -4.88
N ALA A 183 8.13 -3.25 -4.75
CA ALA A 183 8.88 -4.23 -5.54
C ALA A 183 8.53 -5.68 -5.18
N SER A 184 8.22 -5.97 -3.91
CA SER A 184 8.02 -7.33 -3.40
C SER A 184 6.56 -7.76 -3.28
N ALA A 185 5.62 -6.84 -2.99
CA ALA A 185 4.24 -7.16 -2.66
C ALA A 185 3.19 -6.55 -3.60
N ALA A 186 3.55 -5.58 -4.45
CA ALA A 186 2.61 -4.87 -5.32
C ALA A 186 2.79 -5.13 -6.83
N ASN A 187 3.87 -5.80 -7.24
CA ASN A 187 4.22 -6.05 -8.65
C ASN A 187 3.89 -7.49 -9.10
N TRP A 188 2.66 -7.94 -8.89
CA TRP A 188 2.19 -9.25 -9.37
C TRP A 188 1.21 -9.11 -10.52
#